data_5a2cb853025f9349b524bc707fb4f095
#
_entry.id   5a2cb853025f9349b524bc707fb4f095
#
_cell.length_a   1.000
_cell.length_b   1.000
_cell.length_c   1.000
_cell.angle_alpha   90.00
_cell.angle_beta   90.00
_cell.angle_gamma   90.00
#
_symmetry.space_group_name_H-M   'P 1'
#
loop_
_entity.id
_entity.type
_entity.pdbx_description
1 polymer ?
#
loop_
_entity_poly.entity_id
_entity_poly.type
_entity_poly.pdbx_seq_one_letter_code
_entity_poly.pdbx_strand_id
1 'polypeptide(L)'
;MTVISNVMDNPRAFWVVNSLFVFALSVFCAGVLIPQILLISFRKRLFDVPDERKIHQGVVPRLGGIAFKPVVFFSVALALGLSMLLGYGQLLGNIGSESRPLAFGFCTIMMLYLVGMADDLIGIRYRAKFAIQIICGLLVIAGGLWINNLHGLLFIHALPEWIGYP
;
A
#
# COMPACT_ATOMS: atom_id res chain seq x y z
N MET A 1 31.33 10.90 12.31
CA MET A 1 30.99 10.10 11.14
C MET A 1 30.95 8.60 11.43
N THR A 2 31.80 8.09 12.28
CA THR A 2 31.96 6.66 12.64
C THR A 2 30.80 6.02 13.40
N VAL A 3 29.99 6.74 14.18
CA VAL A 3 28.87 6.16 14.95
C VAL A 3 27.67 5.85 14.04
N ILE A 4 27.39 6.71 13.05
CA ILE A 4 26.28 6.51 12.12
C ILE A 4 26.58 5.33 11.17
N SER A 5 27.83 5.19 10.71
CA SER A 5 28.20 4.04 9.88
C SER A 5 28.05 2.72 10.64
N ASN A 6 28.51 2.64 11.89
CA ASN A 6 28.38 1.42 12.70
C ASN A 6 26.92 1.05 13.01
N VAL A 7 26.02 2.02 13.15
CA VAL A 7 24.59 1.76 13.34
C VAL A 7 23.94 1.26 12.05
N MET A 8 24.34 1.81 10.91
CA MET A 8 23.76 1.44 9.59
C MET A 8 24.30 0.10 9.06
N ASP A 9 25.45 -0.38 9.54
CA ASP A 9 26.00 -1.70 9.19
C ASP A 9 25.22 -2.85 9.88
N ASN A 10 24.41 -2.55 10.90
CA ASN A 10 23.52 -3.53 11.51
C ASN A 10 22.19 -3.61 10.73
N PRO A 11 21.82 -4.76 10.13
CA PRO A 11 20.62 -4.89 9.34
C PRO A 11 19.33 -4.47 10.09
N ARG A 12 19.22 -4.77 11.38
CA ARG A 12 18.06 -4.37 12.19
C ARG A 12 17.97 -2.86 12.35
N ALA A 13 19.08 -2.22 12.68
CA ALA A 13 19.14 -0.76 12.85
C ALA A 13 18.86 -0.05 11.51
N PHE A 14 19.41 -0.56 10.40
CA PHE A 14 19.13 -0.06 9.06
C PHE A 14 17.63 -0.06 8.74
N TRP A 15 16.94 -1.18 8.97
CA TRP A 15 15.50 -1.27 8.69
C TRP A 15 14.66 -0.37 9.60
N VAL A 16 15.04 -0.22 10.87
CA VAL A 16 14.36 0.71 11.80
C VAL A 16 14.52 2.16 11.33
N VAL A 17 15.72 2.57 10.97
CA VAL A 17 15.99 3.94 10.48
C VAL A 17 15.25 4.21 9.17
N ASN A 18 15.28 3.27 8.21
CA ASN A 18 14.53 3.40 6.97
C ASN A 18 13.02 3.49 7.21
N SER A 19 12.48 2.68 8.11
CA SER A 19 11.04 2.72 8.45
C SER A 19 10.63 4.05 9.06
N LEU A 20 11.43 4.59 9.97
CA LEU A 20 11.21 5.91 10.57
C LEU A 20 11.32 7.02 9.52
N PHE A 21 12.28 6.94 8.60
CA PHE A 21 12.43 7.88 7.51
C PHE A 21 11.21 7.86 6.57
N VAL A 22 10.77 6.67 6.14
CA VAL A 22 9.57 6.48 5.30
C VAL A 22 8.34 7.02 6.00
N PHE A 23 8.18 6.75 7.29
CA PHE A 23 7.07 7.26 8.09
C PHE A 23 7.06 8.79 8.14
N ALA A 24 8.17 9.40 8.53
CA ALA A 24 8.28 10.86 8.61
C ALA A 24 8.03 11.54 7.25
N LEU A 25 8.61 10.99 6.18
CA LEU A 25 8.42 11.47 4.82
C LEU A 25 6.96 11.32 4.36
N SER A 26 6.31 10.19 4.68
CA SER A 26 4.90 9.96 4.36
C SER A 26 4.00 10.95 5.09
N VAL A 27 4.25 11.22 6.37
CA VAL A 27 3.49 12.22 7.15
C VAL A 27 3.67 13.61 6.54
N PHE A 28 4.90 13.99 6.20
CA PHE A 28 5.17 15.27 5.54
C PHE A 28 4.45 15.41 4.20
N CYS A 29 4.60 14.42 3.30
CA CYS A 29 3.95 14.43 2.00
C CYS A 29 2.42 14.41 2.12
N ALA A 30 1.85 13.63 3.04
CA ALA A 30 0.41 13.62 3.29
C ALA A 30 -0.07 14.99 3.79
N GLY A 31 0.67 15.62 4.71
CA GLY A 31 0.36 16.95 5.21
C GLY A 31 0.32 18.04 4.13
N VAL A 32 1.13 17.87 3.07
CA VAL A 32 1.12 18.77 1.91
C VAL A 32 0.00 18.41 0.91
N LEU A 33 -0.17 17.13 0.59
CA LEU A 33 -1.08 16.69 -0.47
C LEU A 33 -2.56 16.70 -0.04
N ILE A 34 -2.88 16.29 1.18
CA ILE A 34 -4.27 16.20 1.63
C ILE A 34 -4.99 17.55 1.57
N PRO A 35 -4.42 18.68 2.07
CA PRO A 35 -5.07 19.99 1.94
C PRO A 35 -5.30 20.40 0.47
N GLN A 36 -4.36 20.09 -0.43
CA GLN A 36 -4.51 20.39 -1.85
C GLN A 36 -5.66 19.60 -2.49
N ILE A 37 -5.77 18.30 -2.16
CA ILE A 37 -6.86 17.44 -2.63
C ILE A 37 -8.20 17.92 -2.09
N LEU A 38 -8.26 18.32 -0.82
CA LEU A 38 -9.46 18.91 -0.21
C LEU A 38 -9.88 20.18 -0.93
N LEU A 39 -8.95 21.10 -1.22
CA LEU A 39 -9.23 22.31 -1.98
C LEU A 39 -9.80 22.02 -3.37
N ILE A 40 -9.23 21.02 -4.06
CA ILE A 40 -9.73 20.59 -5.37
C ILE A 40 -11.13 19.99 -5.24
N SER A 41 -11.36 19.16 -4.22
CA SER A 41 -12.67 18.57 -3.94
C SER A 41 -13.73 19.64 -3.69
N PHE A 42 -13.40 20.67 -2.89
CA PHE A 42 -14.29 21.82 -2.65
C PHE A 42 -14.57 22.60 -3.93
N ARG A 43 -13.55 22.91 -4.73
CA ARG A 43 -13.72 23.66 -5.99
C ARG A 43 -14.54 22.89 -7.03
N LYS A 44 -14.38 21.58 -7.10
CA LYS A 44 -15.07 20.71 -8.08
C LYS A 44 -16.40 20.16 -7.58
N ARG A 45 -16.81 20.48 -6.34
CA ARG A 45 -18.03 19.96 -5.69
C ARG A 45 -18.12 18.43 -5.69
N LEU A 46 -16.98 17.76 -5.47
CA LEU A 46 -16.88 16.30 -5.40
C LEU A 46 -17.18 15.83 -3.97
N PHE A 47 -18.45 15.98 -3.57
CA PHE A 47 -18.92 15.61 -2.25
C PHE A 47 -19.87 14.42 -2.33
N ASP A 48 -19.90 13.65 -1.26
CA ASP A 48 -20.97 12.71 -1.02
C ASP A 48 -22.15 13.45 -0.36
N VAL A 49 -23.28 13.50 -1.06
CA VAL A 49 -24.49 14.10 -0.51
C VAL A 49 -25.06 13.11 0.51
N PRO A 50 -25.37 13.58 1.75
CA PRO A 50 -26.02 12.71 2.73
C PRO A 50 -27.36 12.22 2.18
N ASP A 51 -27.53 10.91 2.07
CA ASP A 51 -28.81 10.27 1.79
C ASP A 51 -29.42 9.82 3.12
N GLU A 52 -30.73 9.65 3.21
CA GLU A 52 -31.44 9.29 4.45
C GLU A 52 -30.92 8.01 5.15
N ARG A 53 -30.14 7.21 4.41
CA ARG A 53 -29.49 5.98 4.92
C ARG A 53 -28.11 6.21 5.54
N LYS A 54 -27.57 7.45 5.49
CA LYS A 54 -26.18 7.74 5.94
C LYS A 54 -26.19 8.42 7.30
N ILE A 55 -25.37 7.92 8.20
CA ILE A 55 -25.26 8.37 9.60
C ILE A 55 -24.60 9.77 9.71
N HIS A 56 -23.92 10.24 8.65
CA HIS A 56 -23.20 11.52 8.66
C HIS A 56 -24.10 12.68 8.27
N GLN A 57 -24.19 13.67 9.15
CA GLN A 57 -24.96 14.93 8.93
C GLN A 57 -24.17 16.01 8.19
N GLY A 58 -22.94 15.72 7.69
CA GLY A 58 -22.06 16.67 7.02
C GLY A 58 -21.67 16.27 5.61
N VAL A 59 -21.26 17.26 4.81
CA VAL A 59 -20.71 17.06 3.47
C VAL A 59 -19.29 16.48 3.58
N VAL A 60 -19.09 15.23 3.14
CA VAL A 60 -17.80 14.56 3.22
C VAL A 60 -17.16 14.50 1.83
N PRO A 61 -15.90 14.95 1.67
CA PRO A 61 -15.18 14.86 0.39
C PRO A 61 -14.91 13.39 0.03
N ARG A 62 -15.24 12.98 -1.20
CA ARG A 62 -15.02 11.62 -1.70
C ARG A 62 -13.55 11.27 -1.91
N LEU A 63 -12.68 12.26 -2.06
CA LEU A 63 -11.29 12.10 -2.51
C LEU A 63 -10.28 11.85 -1.37
N GLY A 64 -10.71 11.58 -0.13
CA GLY A 64 -9.81 11.44 1.03
C GLY A 64 -8.77 10.32 0.89
N GLY A 65 -9.12 9.22 0.24
CA GLY A 65 -8.23 8.07 0.06
C GLY A 65 -7.18 8.21 -1.05
N ILE A 66 -7.36 9.16 -1.97
CA ILE A 66 -6.49 9.32 -3.16
C ILE A 66 -5.03 9.63 -2.79
N ALA A 67 -4.79 10.34 -1.69
CA ALA A 67 -3.45 10.73 -1.27
C ALA A 67 -2.62 9.57 -0.71
N PHE A 68 -3.24 8.59 -0.07
CA PHE A 68 -2.52 7.59 0.72
C PHE A 68 -1.52 6.78 -0.10
N LYS A 69 -1.98 6.20 -1.20
CA LYS A 69 -1.14 5.31 -1.99
C LYS A 69 0.04 6.03 -2.65
N PRO A 70 -0.15 7.14 -3.41
CA PRO A 70 0.98 7.82 -4.02
C PRO A 70 1.98 8.33 -2.98
N VAL A 71 1.53 8.77 -1.80
CA VAL A 71 2.42 9.21 -0.72
C VAL A 71 3.28 8.06 -0.21
N VAL A 72 2.67 6.90 0.14
CA VAL A 72 3.40 5.75 0.65
C VAL A 72 4.38 5.22 -0.40
N PHE A 73 3.92 5.05 -1.65
CA PHE A 73 4.78 4.54 -2.73
C PHE A 73 5.95 5.47 -3.02
N PHE A 74 5.72 6.78 -3.07
CA PHE A 74 6.78 7.77 -3.26
C PHE A 74 7.79 7.71 -2.12
N SER A 75 7.33 7.67 -0.88
CA SER A 75 8.20 7.64 0.31
C SER A 75 9.05 6.36 0.37
N VAL A 76 8.46 5.20 0.07
CA VAL A 76 9.18 3.93 0.00
C VAL A 76 10.19 3.94 -1.15
N ALA A 77 9.78 4.36 -2.35
CA ALA A 77 10.67 4.40 -3.52
C ALA A 77 11.86 5.33 -3.29
N LEU A 78 11.61 6.51 -2.70
CA LEU A 78 12.68 7.46 -2.39
C LEU A 78 13.65 6.89 -1.33
N ALA A 79 13.14 6.27 -0.27
CA ALA A 79 13.97 5.66 0.76
C ALA A 79 14.85 4.53 0.20
N LEU A 80 14.26 3.65 -0.64
CA LEU A 80 15.02 2.59 -1.32
C LEU A 80 16.08 3.16 -2.26
N GLY A 81 15.71 4.16 -3.07
CA GLY A 81 16.64 4.83 -3.98
C GLY A 81 17.82 5.49 -3.25
N LEU A 82 17.54 6.22 -2.17
CA LEU A 82 18.57 6.83 -1.33
C LEU A 82 19.47 5.77 -0.67
N SER A 83 18.89 4.68 -0.17
CA SER A 83 19.66 3.59 0.41
C SER A 83 20.62 2.95 -0.61
N MET A 84 20.20 2.80 -1.86
CA MET A 84 21.07 2.32 -2.94
C MET A 84 22.18 3.31 -3.27
N LEU A 85 21.88 4.61 -3.37
CA LEU A 85 22.86 5.66 -3.64
C LEU A 85 23.90 5.79 -2.53
N LEU A 86 23.51 5.57 -1.27
CA LEU A 86 24.41 5.60 -0.14
C LEU A 86 25.25 4.32 0.04
N GLY A 87 25.12 3.34 -0.87
CA GLY A 87 25.90 2.11 -0.85
C GLY A 87 25.34 1.00 0.04
N TYR A 88 24.14 1.17 0.61
CA TYR A 88 23.48 0.16 1.46
C TYR A 88 22.67 -0.87 0.66
N GLY A 89 22.87 -0.97 -0.65
CA GLY A 89 22.15 -1.90 -1.52
C GLY A 89 22.22 -3.37 -1.07
N GLN A 90 23.34 -3.79 -0.47
CA GLN A 90 23.50 -5.15 0.04
C GLN A 90 22.57 -5.45 1.23
N LEU A 91 22.22 -4.45 2.04
CA LEU A 91 21.30 -4.61 3.18
C LEU A 91 19.82 -4.69 2.77
N LEU A 92 19.51 -4.33 1.52
CA LEU A 92 18.16 -4.51 0.96
C LEU A 92 17.84 -5.97 0.66
N GLY A 93 18.81 -6.88 0.85
CA GLY A 93 18.65 -8.31 0.70
C GLY A 93 18.42 -8.74 -0.74
N ASN A 94 17.95 -9.96 -0.92
CA ASN A 94 17.67 -10.54 -2.22
C ASN A 94 16.31 -10.06 -2.79
N ILE A 95 16.15 -8.74 -2.98
CA ILE A 95 14.96 -8.21 -3.66
C ILE A 95 14.76 -8.88 -5.02
N GLY A 96 15.85 -9.31 -5.67
CA GLY A 96 15.81 -10.04 -6.93
C GLY A 96 15.18 -11.44 -6.82
N SER A 97 15.39 -12.17 -5.72
CA SER A 97 14.77 -13.48 -5.50
C SER A 97 13.27 -13.39 -5.21
N GLU A 98 12.84 -12.29 -4.60
CA GLU A 98 11.45 -12.01 -4.26
C GLU A 98 10.75 -11.11 -5.32
N SER A 99 11.36 -10.95 -6.49
CA SER A 99 10.85 -10.06 -7.54
C SER A 99 9.46 -10.44 -8.04
N ARG A 100 9.16 -11.75 -8.13
CA ARG A 100 7.85 -12.24 -8.60
C ARG A 100 6.72 -11.89 -7.64
N PRO A 101 6.75 -12.23 -6.33
CA PRO A 101 5.74 -11.82 -5.37
C PRO A 101 5.57 -10.31 -5.30
N LEU A 102 6.68 -9.57 -5.31
CA LEU A 102 6.64 -8.10 -5.29
C LEU A 102 5.95 -7.52 -6.52
N ALA A 103 6.29 -7.99 -7.73
CA ALA A 103 5.71 -7.49 -8.97
C ALA A 103 4.19 -7.72 -9.02
N PHE A 104 3.73 -8.93 -8.72
CA PHE A 104 2.30 -9.24 -8.70
C PHE A 104 1.56 -8.54 -7.55
N GLY A 105 2.20 -8.42 -6.38
CA GLY A 105 1.68 -7.63 -5.27
C GLY A 105 1.51 -6.15 -5.64
N PHE A 106 2.50 -5.54 -6.28
CA PHE A 106 2.42 -4.16 -6.79
C PHE A 106 1.29 -4.00 -7.82
N CYS A 107 1.19 -4.91 -8.80
CA CYS A 107 0.11 -4.92 -9.77
C CYS A 107 -1.26 -4.95 -9.11
N THR A 108 -1.45 -5.85 -8.15
CA THR A 108 -2.71 -6.02 -7.41
C THR A 108 -3.09 -4.76 -6.67
N ILE A 109 -2.15 -4.23 -5.88
CA ILE A 109 -2.39 -3.00 -5.11
C ILE A 109 -2.68 -1.81 -6.06
N MET A 110 -2.01 -1.74 -7.21
CA MET A 110 -2.26 -0.69 -8.21
C MET A 110 -3.65 -0.81 -8.82
N MET A 111 -4.08 -2.02 -9.20
CA MET A 111 -5.43 -2.27 -9.72
C MET A 111 -6.50 -1.87 -8.70
N LEU A 112 -6.40 -2.33 -7.46
CA LEU A 112 -7.36 -2.00 -6.41
C LEU A 112 -7.43 -0.48 -6.16
N TYR A 113 -6.28 0.20 -6.19
CA TYR A 113 -6.26 1.66 -6.06
C TYR A 113 -6.95 2.37 -7.22
N LEU A 114 -6.66 1.99 -8.47
CA LEU A 114 -7.26 2.61 -9.64
C LEU A 114 -8.79 2.42 -9.66
N VAL A 115 -9.25 1.24 -9.27
CA VAL A 115 -10.68 0.94 -9.16
C VAL A 115 -11.33 1.71 -8.02
N GLY A 116 -10.69 1.79 -6.85
CA GLY A 116 -11.17 2.60 -5.74
C GLY A 116 -11.28 4.08 -6.12
N MET A 117 -10.26 4.62 -6.78
CA MET A 117 -10.26 5.99 -7.28
C MET A 117 -11.37 6.23 -8.32
N ALA A 118 -11.53 5.31 -9.27
CA ALA A 118 -12.58 5.41 -10.27
C ALA A 118 -13.99 5.28 -9.63
N ASP A 119 -14.13 4.46 -8.59
CA ASP A 119 -15.37 4.37 -7.83
C ASP A 119 -15.72 5.68 -7.12
N ASP A 120 -14.74 6.31 -6.50
CA ASP A 120 -14.93 7.61 -5.81
C ASP A 120 -15.29 8.73 -6.79
N LEU A 121 -14.77 8.68 -8.03
CA LEU A 121 -14.97 9.74 -9.02
C LEU A 121 -16.27 9.57 -9.83
N ILE A 122 -16.54 8.36 -10.31
CA ILE A 122 -17.64 8.10 -11.27
C ILE A 122 -18.66 7.07 -10.77
N GLY A 123 -18.37 6.38 -9.67
CA GLY A 123 -19.20 5.29 -9.15
C GLY A 123 -19.14 4.04 -10.04
N ILE A 124 -18.55 2.97 -9.58
CA ILE A 124 -18.44 1.70 -10.33
C ILE A 124 -19.53 0.73 -9.88
N ARG A 125 -20.11 0.01 -10.85
CA ARG A 125 -21.10 -1.04 -10.56
C ARG A 125 -20.49 -2.15 -9.72
N TYR A 126 -21.23 -2.67 -8.72
CA TYR A 126 -20.76 -3.70 -7.79
C TYR A 126 -20.21 -4.96 -8.50
N ARG A 127 -20.78 -5.36 -9.66
CA ARG A 127 -20.30 -6.51 -10.44
C ARG A 127 -18.88 -6.31 -10.96
N ALA A 128 -18.55 -5.10 -11.42
CA ALA A 128 -17.21 -4.78 -11.90
C ALA A 128 -16.20 -4.77 -10.75
N LYS A 129 -16.57 -4.22 -9.58
CA LYS A 129 -15.73 -4.27 -8.37
C LYS A 129 -15.40 -5.71 -7.99
N PHE A 130 -16.43 -6.57 -7.96
CA PHE A 130 -16.24 -7.98 -7.59
C PHE A 130 -15.37 -8.73 -8.60
N ALA A 131 -15.58 -8.52 -9.91
CA ALA A 131 -14.75 -9.13 -10.95
C ALA A 131 -13.27 -8.74 -10.81
N ILE A 132 -12.99 -7.46 -10.52
CA ILE A 132 -11.61 -7.00 -10.34
C ILE A 132 -10.99 -7.57 -9.06
N GLN A 133 -11.76 -7.71 -7.97
CA GLN A 133 -11.29 -8.36 -6.75
C GLN A 133 -10.88 -9.81 -7.00
N ILE A 134 -11.66 -10.56 -7.80
CA ILE A 134 -11.31 -11.93 -8.22
C ILE A 134 -9.99 -11.93 -9.02
N ILE A 135 -9.86 -11.04 -10.01
CA ILE A 135 -8.62 -10.92 -10.80
C ILE A 135 -7.43 -10.60 -9.90
N CYS A 136 -7.61 -9.69 -8.94
CA CYS A 136 -6.57 -9.35 -7.96
C CYS A 136 -6.17 -10.56 -7.11
N GLY A 137 -7.13 -11.36 -6.66
CA GLY A 137 -6.86 -12.62 -5.95
C GLY A 137 -6.04 -13.59 -6.80
N LEU A 138 -6.41 -13.79 -8.07
CA LEU A 138 -5.65 -14.64 -8.99
C LEU A 138 -4.22 -14.13 -9.24
N LEU A 139 -4.02 -12.81 -9.33
CA LEU A 139 -2.69 -12.21 -9.46
C LEU A 139 -1.82 -12.47 -8.21
N VAL A 140 -2.39 -12.35 -7.01
CA VAL A 140 -1.69 -12.64 -5.76
C VAL A 140 -1.22 -14.09 -5.73
N ILE A 141 -2.08 -15.03 -6.11
CA ILE A 141 -1.77 -16.46 -6.18
C ILE A 141 -0.69 -16.71 -7.25
N ALA A 142 -0.83 -16.13 -8.44
CA ALA A 142 0.17 -16.23 -9.51
C ALA A 142 1.53 -15.65 -9.08
N GLY A 143 1.52 -14.66 -8.19
CA GLY A 143 2.72 -14.13 -7.53
C GLY A 143 3.39 -15.09 -6.56
N GLY A 144 2.71 -16.15 -6.14
CA GLY A 144 3.19 -17.07 -5.11
C GLY A 144 2.88 -16.63 -3.68
N LEU A 145 1.97 -15.67 -3.53
CA LEU A 145 1.54 -15.17 -2.23
C LEU A 145 0.24 -15.89 -1.82
N TRP A 146 0.36 -16.97 -1.06
CA TRP A 146 -0.77 -17.66 -0.45
C TRP A 146 -0.46 -18.04 1.00
N ILE A 147 -1.51 -18.30 1.76
CA ILE A 147 -1.39 -18.67 3.17
C ILE A 147 -1.24 -20.19 3.24
N ASN A 148 -0.03 -20.67 3.53
CA ASN A 148 0.27 -22.09 3.68
C ASN A 148 0.41 -22.52 5.15
N ASN A 149 0.57 -21.57 6.08
CA ASN A 149 0.78 -21.86 7.50
C ASN A 149 0.07 -20.80 8.35
N LEU A 150 -0.73 -21.25 9.31
CA LEU A 150 -1.42 -20.40 10.28
C LEU A 150 -0.64 -20.23 11.59
N HIS A 151 0.59 -20.76 11.68
CA HIS A 151 1.48 -20.61 12.84
C HIS A 151 0.81 -20.91 14.19
N GLY A 152 -0.10 -21.89 14.22
CA GLY A 152 -0.83 -22.26 15.44
C GLY A 152 -2.12 -21.47 15.70
N LEU A 153 -2.50 -20.55 14.82
CA LEU A 153 -3.81 -19.89 14.92
C LEU A 153 -4.92 -20.95 14.78
N LEU A 154 -5.89 -20.97 15.70
CA LEU A 154 -6.95 -21.97 15.77
C LEU A 154 -6.42 -23.43 15.87
N PHE A 155 -5.22 -23.63 16.47
CA PHE A 155 -4.53 -24.93 16.60
C PHE A 155 -4.11 -25.58 15.26
N ILE A 156 -4.19 -24.83 14.15
CA ILE A 156 -3.79 -25.27 12.81
C ILE A 156 -2.40 -24.71 12.51
N HIS A 157 -1.43 -25.61 12.23
CA HIS A 157 -0.05 -25.22 11.90
C HIS A 157 0.14 -25.14 10.39
N ALA A 158 -0.25 -26.17 9.66
CA ALA A 158 -0.14 -26.21 8.20
C ALA A 158 -1.52 -26.39 7.57
N LEU A 159 -1.79 -25.63 6.51
CA LEU A 159 -2.98 -25.81 5.69
C LEU A 159 -2.72 -26.87 4.62
N PRO A 160 -3.68 -27.79 4.37
CA PRO A 160 -3.60 -28.67 3.21
C PRO A 160 -3.49 -27.84 1.92
N GLU A 161 -2.73 -28.33 0.94
CA GLU A 161 -2.49 -27.61 -0.32
C GLU A 161 -3.78 -27.20 -1.04
N TRP A 162 -4.83 -28.02 -0.97
CA TRP A 162 -6.13 -27.71 -1.59
C TRP A 162 -6.94 -26.61 -0.90
N ILE A 163 -6.56 -26.19 0.33
CA ILE A 163 -7.13 -25.02 1.03
C ILE A 163 -6.22 -23.81 0.85
N GLY A 164 -4.91 -24.02 0.84
CA GLY A 164 -3.92 -22.97 0.65
C GLY A 164 -3.91 -22.41 -0.78
N TYR A 165 -4.29 -23.23 -1.76
CA TYR A 165 -4.58 -22.82 -3.13
C TYR A 165 -6.09 -22.63 -3.26
N PRO A 166 -6.58 -21.40 -3.35
CA PRO A 166 -7.98 -21.12 -3.65
C PRO A 166 -8.34 -21.42 -5.09
#